data_5cd48d0cd02bfb29c454e15748b6f4fc
#
_entry.id   5cd48d0cd02bfb29c454e15748b6f4fc
#
_cell.length_a   1.000
_cell.length_b   1.000
_cell.length_c   1.000
_cell.angle_alpha   90.00
_cell.angle_beta   90.00
_cell.angle_gamma   90.00
#
_symmetry.space_group_name_H-M   'P 1'
#
loop_
_entity.id
_entity.type
_entity.pdbx_description
1 polymer ?
#
loop_
_entity_poly.entity_id
_entity_poly.type
_entity_poly.pdbx_seq_one_letter_code
_entity_poly.pdbx_strand_id
1 'polypeptide(L)'
;MKKILVATDFSLAAGNAITYAADMALSVNAQLTLLHVVQTPIGFSDMPLVMGLEDIMRSAETDMQQLKEELLLRTAGKIIIETEVGMGGFFEELKTVSERIKPYAVVMGSQGKTAAEHILFGSHAVYTVKHLAWPVITVPPNAAFTAVKKIGLASDLTKVVKTTPFAEIKMLVHDFNAELHILNIG
;
A
#
# COMPACT_ATOMS: atom_id res chain seq x y z
N MET A 1 -6.48 7.88 -15.39
CA MET A 1 -5.52 6.78 -15.29
C MET A 1 -5.62 6.20 -13.88
N LYS A 2 -5.61 4.88 -13.72
CA LYS A 2 -5.61 4.24 -12.39
C LYS A 2 -4.34 4.61 -11.62
N LYS A 3 -4.43 4.74 -10.29
CA LYS A 3 -3.30 5.02 -9.41
C LYS A 3 -3.24 3.95 -8.33
N ILE A 4 -2.08 3.36 -8.11
CA ILE A 4 -1.83 2.45 -6.99
C ILE A 4 -0.97 3.20 -5.97
N LEU A 5 -1.44 3.29 -4.73
CA LEU A 5 -0.68 3.87 -3.62
C LEU A 5 0.03 2.76 -2.86
N VAL A 6 1.32 2.89 -2.65
CA VAL A 6 2.10 1.91 -1.88
C VAL A 6 2.76 2.59 -0.70
N ALA A 7 2.48 2.08 0.49
CA ALA A 7 3.14 2.54 1.70
C ALA A 7 4.42 1.73 1.99
N THR A 8 5.49 2.42 2.35
CA THR A 8 6.79 1.80 2.67
C THR A 8 7.39 2.33 3.97
N ASP A 9 7.98 1.43 4.74
CA ASP A 9 8.87 1.71 5.87
C ASP A 9 10.30 1.24 5.58
N PHE A 10 10.61 0.95 4.31
CA PHE A 10 11.88 0.38 3.85
C PHE A 10 12.23 -0.99 4.46
N SER A 11 11.27 -1.69 5.05
CA SER A 11 11.48 -3.08 5.47
C SER A 11 11.50 -4.02 4.27
N LEU A 12 12.02 -5.25 4.47
CA LEU A 12 11.99 -6.29 3.43
C LEU A 12 10.54 -6.61 2.99
N ALA A 13 9.59 -6.62 3.94
CA ALA A 13 8.19 -6.85 3.63
C ALA A 13 7.58 -5.71 2.80
N ALA A 14 7.93 -4.46 3.11
CA ALA A 14 7.52 -3.31 2.29
C ALA A 14 8.17 -3.35 0.89
N GLY A 15 9.44 -3.73 0.78
CA GLY A 15 10.12 -3.92 -0.50
C GLY A 15 9.44 -4.98 -1.37
N ASN A 16 9.00 -6.10 -0.75
CA ASN A 16 8.22 -7.12 -1.45
C ASN A 16 6.86 -6.58 -1.93
N ALA A 17 6.16 -5.79 -1.09
CA ALA A 17 4.89 -5.18 -1.45
C ALA A 17 5.03 -4.15 -2.59
N ILE A 18 6.11 -3.38 -2.61
CA ILE A 18 6.44 -2.44 -3.68
C ILE A 18 6.65 -3.19 -5.01
N THR A 19 7.43 -4.27 -4.98
CA THR A 19 7.66 -5.12 -6.16
C THR A 19 6.36 -5.69 -6.70
N TYR A 20 5.53 -6.23 -5.81
CA TYR A 20 4.19 -6.72 -6.14
C TYR A 20 3.31 -5.64 -6.78
N ALA A 21 3.30 -4.44 -6.20
CA ALA A 21 2.51 -3.31 -6.70
C ALA A 21 3.00 -2.80 -8.06
N ALA A 22 4.32 -2.81 -8.31
CA ALA A 22 4.88 -2.42 -9.60
C ALA A 22 4.47 -3.40 -10.71
N ASP A 23 4.53 -4.70 -10.45
CA ASP A 23 4.10 -5.73 -11.39
C ASP A 23 2.57 -5.67 -11.63
N MET A 24 1.79 -5.41 -10.57
CA MET A 24 0.35 -5.15 -10.68
C MET A 24 0.06 -3.89 -11.51
N ALA A 25 0.80 -2.79 -11.30
CA ALA A 25 0.64 -1.55 -12.03
C ALA A 25 0.88 -1.74 -13.54
N LEU A 26 1.89 -2.54 -13.91
CA LEU A 26 2.12 -2.95 -15.30
C LEU A 26 0.92 -3.71 -15.87
N SER A 27 0.33 -4.63 -15.09
CA SER A 27 -0.79 -5.47 -15.54
C SER A 27 -2.07 -4.68 -15.79
N VAL A 28 -2.38 -3.69 -14.94
CA VAL A 28 -3.63 -2.91 -15.03
C VAL A 28 -3.45 -1.52 -15.64
N ASN A 29 -2.27 -1.23 -16.20
CA ASN A 29 -1.88 0.06 -16.77
C ASN A 29 -2.14 1.24 -15.79
N ALA A 30 -1.57 1.14 -14.59
CA ALA A 30 -1.70 2.12 -13.53
C ALA A 30 -0.40 2.91 -13.32
N GLN A 31 -0.53 4.09 -12.72
CA GLN A 31 0.58 4.82 -12.08
C GLN A 31 0.85 4.24 -10.69
N LEU A 32 2.08 4.37 -10.23
CA LEU A 32 2.49 4.01 -8.89
C LEU A 32 2.84 5.27 -8.09
N THR A 33 2.26 5.44 -6.92
CA THR A 33 2.65 6.46 -5.95
C THR A 33 3.21 5.76 -4.73
N LEU A 34 4.48 6.03 -4.41
CA LEU A 34 5.14 5.51 -3.21
C LEU A 34 4.99 6.53 -2.09
N LEU A 35 4.57 6.09 -0.92
CA LEU A 35 4.45 6.93 0.28
C LEU A 35 5.34 6.38 1.38
N HIS A 36 6.24 7.22 1.89
CA HIS A 36 6.94 7.00 3.15
C HIS A 36 6.49 8.04 4.17
N VAL A 37 6.25 7.63 5.42
CA VAL A 37 5.87 8.54 6.50
C VAL A 37 6.93 8.48 7.59
N VAL A 38 7.61 9.62 7.78
CA VAL A 38 8.55 9.82 8.86
C VAL A 38 7.78 10.03 10.15
N GLN A 39 7.95 9.13 11.12
CA GLN A 39 7.35 9.28 12.44
C GLN A 39 8.16 10.25 13.28
N THR A 40 7.50 11.27 13.82
CA THR A 40 8.15 12.17 14.79
C THR A 40 8.36 11.41 16.10
N PRO A 41 9.60 11.38 16.63
CA PRO A 41 9.85 10.76 17.92
C PRO A 41 9.03 11.43 19.03
N ILE A 42 8.26 10.66 19.78
CA ILE A 42 7.52 11.16 20.94
C ILE A 42 8.53 11.41 22.07
N GLY A 43 8.67 12.66 22.53
CA GLY A 43 9.48 12.97 23.72
C GLY A 43 10.63 13.97 23.54
N PHE A 44 10.73 14.65 22.42
CA PHE A 44 11.79 15.65 22.18
C PHE A 44 11.32 17.09 22.42
N SER A 45 10.76 17.38 23.60
CA SER A 45 10.31 18.75 23.91
C SER A 45 11.44 19.75 24.16
N ASP A 46 12.69 19.32 24.39
CA ASP A 46 13.75 20.19 24.92
C ASP A 46 15.07 20.20 24.12
N MET A 47 15.13 19.68 22.90
CA MET A 47 16.33 19.81 22.06
C MET A 47 16.08 20.65 20.81
N PRO A 48 17.11 21.26 20.19
CA PRO A 48 16.97 22.01 18.95
C PRO A 48 16.63 21.03 17.79
N LEU A 49 15.37 20.65 17.72
CA LEU A 49 14.80 19.62 16.85
C LEU A 49 14.81 20.00 15.37
N VAL A 50 14.88 21.29 15.07
CA VAL A 50 14.65 21.79 13.71
C VAL A 50 15.73 21.32 12.73
N MET A 51 16.97 21.32 13.16
CA MET A 51 18.08 20.86 12.29
C MET A 51 18.08 19.34 12.03
N GLY A 52 17.65 18.55 13.01
CA GLY A 52 17.60 17.09 12.85
C GLY A 52 16.42 16.58 11.99
N LEU A 53 15.28 17.28 12.01
CA LEU A 53 14.11 16.91 11.21
C LEU A 53 14.32 17.14 9.71
N GLU A 54 14.96 18.25 9.33
CA GLU A 54 15.29 18.51 7.93
C GLU A 54 16.24 17.45 7.35
N ASP A 55 17.22 17.01 8.13
CA ASP A 55 18.15 15.96 7.71
C ASP A 55 17.45 14.61 7.57
N ILE A 56 16.54 14.25 8.48
CA ILE A 56 15.73 13.04 8.40
C ILE A 56 14.83 13.06 7.16
N MET A 57 14.15 14.17 6.92
CA MET A 57 13.29 14.32 5.73
C MET A 57 14.12 14.21 4.44
N ARG A 58 15.25 14.89 4.36
CA ARG A 58 16.15 14.84 3.20
C ARG A 58 16.69 13.43 2.96
N SER A 59 17.04 12.71 4.02
CA SER A 59 17.45 11.30 3.90
C SER A 59 16.31 10.44 3.34
N ALA A 60 15.11 10.58 3.88
CA ALA A 60 13.93 9.85 3.41
C ALA A 60 13.58 10.17 1.93
N GLU A 61 13.70 11.44 1.52
CA GLU A 61 13.51 11.85 0.12
C GLU A 61 14.57 11.21 -0.78
N THR A 62 15.83 11.15 -0.33
CA THR A 62 16.91 10.50 -1.07
C THR A 62 16.67 9.01 -1.25
N ASP A 63 16.28 8.31 -0.17
CA ASP A 63 15.98 6.88 -0.19
C ASP A 63 14.78 6.60 -1.12
N MET A 64 13.75 7.45 -1.09
CA MET A 64 12.59 7.33 -1.96
C MET A 64 12.94 7.59 -3.43
N GLN A 65 13.84 8.51 -3.71
CA GLN A 65 14.31 8.77 -5.08
C GLN A 65 15.13 7.59 -5.62
N GLN A 66 16.01 7.01 -4.81
CA GLN A 66 16.75 5.81 -5.17
C GLN A 66 15.79 4.64 -5.47
N LEU A 67 14.81 4.41 -4.61
CA LEU A 67 13.80 3.38 -4.80
C LEU A 67 13.00 3.58 -6.10
N LYS A 68 12.65 4.82 -6.42
CA LYS A 68 12.00 5.17 -7.69
C LYS A 68 12.87 4.80 -8.89
N GLU A 69 14.15 5.11 -8.86
CA GLU A 69 15.10 4.81 -9.93
C GLU A 69 15.24 3.29 -10.16
N GLU A 70 15.36 2.52 -9.09
CA GLU A 70 15.38 1.05 -9.13
C GLU A 70 14.11 0.48 -9.79
N LEU A 71 12.94 1.02 -9.42
CA LEU A 71 11.66 0.59 -9.99
C LEU A 71 11.48 1.03 -11.45
N LEU A 72 11.98 2.20 -11.84
CA LEU A 72 11.97 2.62 -13.24
C LEU A 72 12.82 1.69 -14.10
N LEU A 73 13.98 1.26 -13.61
CA LEU A 73 14.80 0.25 -14.29
C LEU A 73 14.06 -1.09 -14.37
N ARG A 74 13.49 -1.57 -13.27
CA ARG A 74 12.73 -2.83 -13.22
C ARG A 74 11.55 -2.82 -14.20
N THR A 75 10.82 -1.73 -14.28
CA THR A 75 9.63 -1.61 -15.14
C THR A 75 9.95 -1.16 -16.57
N ALA A 76 11.24 -0.98 -16.90
CA ALA A 76 11.71 -0.43 -18.16
C ALA A 76 11.00 0.91 -18.54
N GLY A 77 10.72 1.73 -17.54
CA GLY A 77 10.03 3.02 -17.69
C GLY A 77 8.58 2.94 -18.19
N LYS A 78 7.95 1.76 -18.15
CA LYS A 78 6.58 1.55 -18.69
C LYS A 78 5.47 2.11 -17.82
N ILE A 79 5.75 2.46 -16.56
CA ILE A 79 4.78 3.08 -15.65
C ILE A 79 5.33 4.40 -15.11
N ILE A 80 4.42 5.31 -14.79
CA ILE A 80 4.77 6.55 -14.09
C ILE A 80 4.88 6.21 -12.61
N ILE A 81 5.99 6.65 -12.00
CA ILE A 81 6.26 6.46 -10.56
C ILE A 81 6.45 7.83 -9.92
N GLU A 82 5.65 8.11 -8.92
CA GLU A 82 5.73 9.30 -8.07
C GLU A 82 6.14 8.89 -6.65
N THR A 83 6.86 9.77 -5.96
CA THR A 83 7.28 9.56 -4.57
C THR A 83 6.75 10.68 -3.70
N GLU A 84 6.37 10.36 -2.49
CA GLU A 84 5.91 11.30 -1.49
C GLU A 84 6.44 10.91 -0.12
N VAL A 85 6.95 11.89 0.62
CA VAL A 85 7.40 11.73 2.00
C VAL A 85 6.51 12.61 2.87
N GLY A 86 5.75 11.97 3.75
CA GLY A 86 4.93 12.63 4.77
C GLY A 86 5.64 12.63 6.13
N MET A 87 5.13 13.40 7.07
CA MET A 87 5.61 13.44 8.45
C MET A 87 4.44 13.44 9.43
N GLY A 88 4.47 12.55 10.42
CA GLY A 88 3.42 12.47 11.43
C GLY A 88 2.86 11.07 11.64
N GLY A 89 1.56 10.98 11.87
CA GLY A 89 0.88 9.72 12.02
C GLY A 89 0.72 8.97 10.69
N PHE A 90 1.15 7.72 10.65
CA PHE A 90 1.13 6.92 9.41
C PHE A 90 -0.28 6.87 8.76
N PHE A 91 -1.31 6.60 9.57
CA PHE A 91 -2.66 6.43 9.02
C PHE A 91 -3.26 7.75 8.52
N GLU A 92 -3.02 8.84 9.23
CA GLU A 92 -3.47 10.18 8.88
C GLU A 92 -2.87 10.64 7.56
N GLU A 93 -1.56 10.46 7.37
CA GLU A 93 -0.87 10.77 6.11
C GLU A 93 -1.37 9.87 4.96
N LEU A 94 -1.46 8.54 5.20
CA LEU A 94 -1.97 7.60 4.22
C LEU A 94 -3.40 7.96 3.78
N LYS A 95 -4.27 8.35 4.72
CA LYS A 95 -5.63 8.79 4.45
C LYS A 95 -5.65 10.07 3.64
N THR A 96 -4.88 11.09 4.04
CA THR A 96 -4.78 12.38 3.34
C THR A 96 -4.35 12.20 1.89
N VAL A 97 -3.30 11.41 1.66
CA VAL A 97 -2.83 11.09 0.30
C VAL A 97 -3.91 10.33 -0.47
N SER A 98 -4.57 9.34 0.15
CA SER A 98 -5.63 8.57 -0.49
C SER A 98 -6.83 9.43 -0.89
N GLU A 99 -7.25 10.38 -0.03
CA GLU A 99 -8.33 11.32 -0.34
C GLU A 99 -8.00 12.21 -1.54
N ARG A 100 -6.73 12.63 -1.67
CA ARG A 100 -6.25 13.48 -2.75
C ARG A 100 -6.13 12.75 -4.08
N ILE A 101 -5.51 11.56 -4.08
CA ILE A 101 -5.23 10.83 -5.33
C ILE A 101 -6.32 9.85 -5.74
N LYS A 102 -7.20 9.46 -4.83
CA LYS A 102 -8.31 8.49 -5.00
C LYS A 102 -7.79 7.19 -5.62
N PRO A 103 -6.96 6.43 -4.91
CA PRO A 103 -6.27 5.29 -5.48
C PRO A 103 -7.24 4.18 -5.89
N TYR A 104 -6.88 3.46 -6.94
CA TYR A 104 -7.51 2.21 -7.34
C TYR A 104 -7.36 1.14 -6.26
N ALA A 105 -6.19 1.08 -5.64
CA ALA A 105 -5.91 0.28 -4.46
C ALA A 105 -4.73 0.88 -3.68
N VAL A 106 -4.73 0.63 -2.37
CA VAL A 106 -3.58 0.85 -1.48
C VAL A 106 -2.91 -0.49 -1.27
N VAL A 107 -1.61 -0.58 -1.53
CA VAL A 107 -0.81 -1.80 -1.34
C VAL A 107 0.16 -1.59 -0.18
N MET A 108 0.28 -2.57 0.69
CA MET A 108 1.21 -2.54 1.80
C MET A 108 1.65 -3.95 2.21
N GLY A 109 2.82 -4.06 2.82
CA GLY A 109 3.25 -5.33 3.41
C GLY A 109 2.28 -5.77 4.52
N SER A 110 2.00 -7.05 4.61
CA SER A 110 1.17 -7.58 5.71
C SER A 110 1.87 -7.48 7.06
N GLN A 111 3.20 -7.30 7.07
CA GLN A 111 4.06 -7.12 8.24
C GLN A 111 4.92 -5.86 8.04
N GLY A 112 5.40 -5.26 9.12
CA GLY A 112 6.37 -4.15 9.09
C GLY A 112 7.61 -4.48 9.90
N LYS A 113 8.49 -3.48 10.12
CA LYS A 113 9.76 -3.62 10.85
C LYS A 113 9.65 -4.26 12.24
N THR A 114 8.50 -4.13 12.90
CA THR A 114 8.28 -4.58 14.29
C THR A 114 7.54 -5.90 14.41
N ALA A 115 7.23 -6.57 13.31
CA ALA A 115 6.48 -7.81 13.35
C ALA A 115 7.36 -8.97 13.86
N ALA A 116 6.90 -9.65 14.92
CA ALA A 116 7.47 -10.91 15.36
C ALA A 116 7.12 -12.04 14.37
N GLU A 117 7.99 -13.06 14.26
CA GLU A 117 7.89 -14.14 13.27
C GLU A 117 6.55 -14.89 13.23
N HIS A 118 5.72 -14.76 14.27
CA HIS A 118 4.43 -15.45 14.37
C HIS A 118 3.20 -14.55 14.14
N ILE A 119 3.40 -13.26 13.83
CA ILE A 119 2.28 -12.32 13.60
C ILE A 119 2.02 -12.24 12.09
N LEU A 120 0.89 -12.76 11.64
CA LEU A 120 0.50 -12.75 10.21
C LEU A 120 0.23 -11.34 9.68
N PHE A 121 -0.21 -10.42 10.54
CA PHE A 121 -0.53 -9.04 10.15
C PHE A 121 -0.03 -8.04 11.18
N GLY A 122 0.72 -7.04 10.74
CA GLY A 122 1.15 -5.91 11.56
C GLY A 122 -0.02 -5.00 11.95
N SER A 123 0.13 -4.27 13.06
CA SER A 123 -0.91 -3.36 13.58
C SER A 123 -1.35 -2.31 12.56
N HIS A 124 -0.43 -1.74 11.80
CA HIS A 124 -0.73 -0.77 10.74
C HIS A 124 -1.56 -1.38 9.61
N ALA A 125 -1.25 -2.61 9.17
CA ALA A 125 -2.01 -3.30 8.14
C ALA A 125 -3.44 -3.58 8.60
N VAL A 126 -3.62 -4.13 9.81
CA VAL A 126 -4.95 -4.39 10.37
C VAL A 126 -5.76 -3.12 10.55
N TYR A 127 -5.14 -2.06 11.07
CA TYR A 127 -5.82 -0.78 11.26
C TYR A 127 -6.24 -0.16 9.92
N THR A 128 -5.35 -0.16 8.93
CA THR A 128 -5.62 0.37 7.59
C THR A 128 -6.78 -0.37 6.92
N VAL A 129 -6.77 -1.70 6.92
CA VAL A 129 -7.86 -2.51 6.34
C VAL A 129 -9.22 -2.20 6.96
N LYS A 130 -9.26 -1.91 8.27
CA LYS A 130 -10.50 -1.62 8.99
C LYS A 130 -11.06 -0.21 8.77
N HIS A 131 -10.19 0.77 8.53
CA HIS A 131 -10.59 2.19 8.62
C HIS A 131 -10.39 2.99 7.34
N LEU A 132 -9.63 2.48 6.36
CA LEU A 132 -9.45 3.18 5.10
C LEU A 132 -10.63 2.92 4.16
N ALA A 133 -11.11 3.98 3.49
CA ALA A 133 -12.27 3.90 2.60
C ALA A 133 -11.95 3.38 1.19
N TRP A 134 -10.71 3.03 0.90
CA TRP A 134 -10.25 2.49 -0.39
C TRP A 134 -9.86 1.02 -0.27
N PRO A 135 -9.89 0.26 -1.39
CA PRO A 135 -9.40 -1.12 -1.38
C PRO A 135 -7.96 -1.21 -0.88
N VAL A 136 -7.72 -2.09 0.09
CA VAL A 136 -6.39 -2.33 0.66
C VAL A 136 -5.94 -3.75 0.30
N ILE A 137 -4.77 -3.85 -0.31
CA ILE A 137 -4.11 -5.12 -0.63
C ILE A 137 -2.94 -5.30 0.32
N THR A 138 -3.02 -6.30 1.18
CA THR A 138 -1.92 -6.69 2.06
C THR A 138 -1.11 -7.80 1.40
N VAL A 139 0.18 -7.57 1.23
CA VAL A 139 1.09 -8.50 0.54
C VAL A 139 1.87 -9.29 1.58
N PRO A 140 1.70 -10.61 1.66
CA PRO A 140 2.49 -11.47 2.54
C PRO A 140 3.97 -11.47 2.15
N PRO A 141 4.88 -11.80 3.09
CA PRO A 141 6.28 -12.01 2.77
C PRO A 141 6.43 -13.04 1.64
N ASN A 142 7.34 -12.77 0.70
CA ASN A 142 7.65 -13.62 -0.46
C ASN A 142 6.51 -13.84 -1.47
N ALA A 143 5.39 -13.12 -1.35
CA ALA A 143 4.35 -13.15 -2.37
C ALA A 143 4.82 -12.38 -3.62
N ALA A 144 4.71 -13.00 -4.78
CA ALA A 144 4.94 -12.36 -6.07
C ALA A 144 3.61 -12.10 -6.78
N PHE A 145 3.51 -10.98 -7.50
CA PHE A 145 2.37 -10.75 -8.36
C PHE A 145 2.43 -11.70 -9.57
N THR A 146 1.35 -12.41 -9.75
CA THR A 146 1.10 -13.22 -10.95
C THR A 146 -0.24 -12.82 -11.53
N ALA A 147 -0.57 -13.28 -12.73
CA ALA A 147 -1.88 -13.02 -13.32
C ALA A 147 -2.98 -13.52 -12.37
N VAL A 148 -3.84 -12.61 -11.91
CA VAL A 148 -4.97 -12.91 -11.03
C VAL A 148 -6.05 -13.56 -11.87
N LYS A 149 -6.25 -14.87 -11.73
CA LYS A 149 -7.28 -15.64 -12.47
C LYS A 149 -8.54 -15.88 -11.65
N LYS A 150 -8.44 -15.83 -10.33
CA LYS A 150 -9.55 -16.11 -9.41
C LYS A 150 -9.54 -15.11 -8.26
N ILE A 151 -10.71 -14.58 -7.95
CA ILE A 151 -10.94 -13.70 -6.81
C ILE A 151 -11.95 -14.39 -5.91
N GLY A 152 -11.59 -14.64 -4.66
CA GLY A 152 -12.49 -15.19 -3.64
C GLY A 152 -13.13 -14.06 -2.84
N LEU A 153 -14.44 -14.00 -2.78
CA LEU A 153 -15.19 -13.13 -1.87
C LEU A 153 -15.68 -13.96 -0.68
N ALA A 154 -15.05 -13.76 0.47
CA ALA A 154 -15.52 -14.32 1.73
C ALA A 154 -16.65 -13.45 2.30
N SER A 155 -17.80 -14.04 2.60
CA SER A 155 -18.98 -13.32 3.12
C SER A 155 -19.80 -14.25 4.03
N ASP A 156 -20.34 -13.69 5.11
CA ASP A 156 -21.36 -14.34 5.94
C ASP A 156 -22.75 -14.28 5.31
N LEU A 157 -22.85 -13.70 4.13
CA LEU A 157 -24.10 -13.46 3.37
C LEU A 157 -25.15 -12.65 4.14
N THR A 158 -24.80 -12.00 5.26
CA THR A 158 -25.69 -11.10 5.97
C THR A 158 -25.58 -9.67 5.41
N LYS A 159 -26.72 -9.00 5.21
CA LYS A 159 -26.79 -7.61 4.73
C LYS A 159 -25.94 -7.32 3.46
N VAL A 160 -25.73 -8.31 2.61
CA VAL A 160 -24.82 -8.29 1.43
C VAL A 160 -24.95 -7.01 0.61
N VAL A 161 -26.16 -6.55 0.33
CA VAL A 161 -26.40 -5.33 -0.49
C VAL A 161 -25.84 -4.06 0.15
N LYS A 162 -25.77 -4.01 1.49
CA LYS A 162 -25.31 -2.81 2.22
C LYS A 162 -23.81 -2.83 2.55
N THR A 163 -23.23 -4.03 2.65
CA THR A 163 -21.85 -4.19 3.14
C THR A 163 -20.85 -4.58 2.06
N THR A 164 -21.33 -5.06 0.92
CA THR A 164 -20.43 -5.53 -0.15
C THR A 164 -20.13 -4.40 -1.16
N PRO A 165 -18.85 -4.07 -1.39
CA PRO A 165 -18.43 -3.05 -2.35
C PRO A 165 -18.48 -3.62 -3.79
N PHE A 166 -19.69 -3.81 -4.33
CA PHE A 166 -19.89 -4.47 -5.63
C PHE A 166 -19.21 -3.76 -6.79
N ALA A 167 -19.15 -2.42 -6.77
CA ALA A 167 -18.51 -1.65 -7.85
C ALA A 167 -17.00 -1.94 -7.93
N GLU A 168 -16.33 -1.95 -6.78
CA GLU A 168 -14.90 -2.21 -6.64
C GLU A 168 -14.58 -3.67 -6.99
N ILE A 169 -15.39 -4.63 -6.54
CA ILE A 169 -15.23 -6.05 -6.88
C ILE A 169 -15.40 -6.26 -8.38
N LYS A 170 -16.45 -5.67 -8.98
CA LYS A 170 -16.69 -5.76 -10.43
C LYS A 170 -15.52 -5.18 -11.22
N MET A 171 -14.97 -4.05 -10.76
CA MET A 171 -13.82 -3.41 -11.39
C MET A 171 -12.60 -4.34 -11.35
N LEU A 172 -12.28 -4.94 -10.20
CA LEU A 172 -11.16 -5.88 -10.06
C LEU A 172 -11.34 -7.12 -10.95
N VAL A 173 -12.53 -7.73 -10.94
CA VAL A 173 -12.86 -8.89 -11.77
C VAL A 173 -12.66 -8.58 -13.26
N HIS A 174 -13.18 -7.43 -13.70
CA HIS A 174 -13.04 -6.99 -15.09
C HIS A 174 -11.58 -6.72 -15.46
N ASP A 175 -10.85 -5.96 -14.64
CA ASP A 175 -9.48 -5.52 -14.93
C ASP A 175 -8.48 -6.67 -14.98
N PHE A 176 -8.67 -7.70 -14.17
CA PHE A 176 -7.85 -8.91 -14.19
C PHE A 176 -8.41 -10.01 -15.10
N ASN A 177 -9.58 -9.81 -15.69
CA ASN A 177 -10.31 -10.88 -16.41
C ASN A 177 -10.37 -12.17 -15.57
N ALA A 178 -10.76 -12.02 -14.31
CA ALA A 178 -10.74 -13.08 -13.31
C ALA A 178 -12.14 -13.67 -13.07
N GLU A 179 -12.18 -14.89 -12.57
CA GLU A 179 -13.40 -15.52 -12.07
C GLU A 179 -13.67 -15.09 -10.62
N LEU A 180 -14.91 -14.74 -10.30
CA LEU A 180 -15.33 -14.45 -8.92
C LEU A 180 -15.90 -15.70 -8.26
N HIS A 181 -15.30 -16.11 -7.15
CA HIS A 181 -15.77 -17.21 -6.31
C HIS A 181 -16.32 -16.64 -4.98
N ILE A 182 -17.57 -16.93 -4.67
CA ILE A 182 -18.19 -16.49 -3.40
C ILE A 182 -18.08 -17.63 -2.40
N LEU A 183 -17.47 -17.35 -1.26
CA LEU A 183 -17.27 -18.31 -0.17
C LEU A 183 -18.14 -17.90 1.02
N ASN A 184 -19.06 -18.77 1.44
CA ASN A 184 -19.81 -18.58 2.68
C ASN A 184 -18.93 -18.97 3.87
N ILE A 185 -18.81 -18.07 4.85
CA ILE A 185 -17.98 -18.23 6.06
C ILE A 185 -18.80 -18.11 7.35
N GLY A 186 -20.14 -18.15 7.26
CA GLY A 186 -21.07 -18.15 8.40
C GLY A 186 -21.56 -19.53 8.79
#